data_27add12dc60b2279bea52696a0b19b54
#
_entry.id   27add12dc60b2279bea52696a0b19b54
#
_cell.length_a   1.000
_cell.length_b   1.000
_cell.length_c   1.000
_cell.angle_alpha   90.00
_cell.angle_beta   90.00
_cell.angle_gamma   90.00
#
_symmetry.space_group_name_H-M   'P 1'
#
loop_
_entity.id
_entity.type
_entity.pdbx_description
1 polymer ?
#
loop_
_entity_poly.entity_id
_entity_poly.type
_entity_poly.pdbx_seq_one_letter_code
_entity_poly.pdbx_strand_id
1 'polypeptide(L)'
;MKKKNKIVYVAFAADILHKGHINILKRANKFGDVTVGLLTDKAIASYKKLPHLNYHQRELVLKNIRYVKKVIPQDTRSYKNNLIKIRPDFVVHEDNKWKEGIQKDIRLEIKKLLSRWSGKLIEIKSSKIFNEKEIEKNELRIGSSPQERVSKLKRLMDSKSIVRILESHNALTGLIIETLKIKRKKTFDEFDGIWSSSLADSVTRGKPDNQSVDLSTRISSLNEVLETTTKPLVFDADNGGRDEQLPYTIKNLERLGISAIVMEDKIGSKKNSLFKNQKGVKQQSIQGFSNKIKLAVKAKKSENFLVIARIESFILGKKIGDALKRAEDYSKAGVDAILIHSKSKTPNEIFEFAKKFRKSKYYKPLVCVPSTYSSTHENELIKHGFKIVIYANQLLRSAFPAMLKTAKKILEDKRSFETEKNLISIKKILNLIL
;
A
#
# COMPACT_ATOMS: atom_id res chain seq x y z
N MET A 1 53.00 -12.62 2.40
CA MET A 1 51.79 -11.93 1.88
C MET A 1 50.57 -12.80 2.10
N LYS A 2 49.58 -12.40 2.92
CA LYS A 2 48.30 -13.15 3.05
C LYS A 2 47.59 -13.11 1.71
N LYS A 3 47.33 -14.28 1.11
CA LYS A 3 46.56 -14.41 -0.14
C LYS A 3 45.21 -13.72 0.07
N LYS A 4 44.91 -12.63 -0.67
CA LYS A 4 43.65 -11.89 -0.57
C LYS A 4 42.53 -12.87 -0.91
N ASN A 5 41.59 -13.13 0.01
CA ASN A 5 40.46 -14.01 -0.24
C ASN A 5 39.65 -13.46 -1.42
N LYS A 6 39.23 -14.35 -2.31
CA LYS A 6 38.36 -14.01 -3.45
C LYS A 6 37.02 -13.50 -2.94
N ILE A 7 36.45 -12.52 -3.58
CA ILE A 7 35.15 -11.94 -3.23
C ILE A 7 34.06 -12.61 -4.07
N VAL A 8 33.05 -13.14 -3.37
CA VAL A 8 31.88 -13.76 -3.97
C VAL A 8 30.65 -12.91 -3.70
N TYR A 9 29.92 -12.55 -4.74
CA TYR A 9 28.69 -11.76 -4.62
C TYR A 9 27.46 -12.64 -4.86
N VAL A 10 26.47 -12.54 -3.96
CA VAL A 10 25.16 -13.21 -4.05
C VAL A 10 24.06 -12.20 -3.77
N ALA A 11 23.00 -12.14 -4.57
CA ALA A 11 21.88 -11.23 -4.29
C ALA A 11 20.59 -11.98 -3.96
N PHE A 12 19.92 -11.54 -2.88
CA PHE A 12 18.67 -12.13 -2.39
C PHE A 12 17.65 -11.07 -1.99
N ALA A 13 16.36 -11.45 -2.08
CA ALA A 13 15.31 -10.82 -1.27
C ALA A 13 15.37 -11.29 0.19
N ALA A 14 15.66 -12.56 0.42
CA ALA A 14 15.84 -13.20 1.72
C ALA A 14 14.67 -12.94 2.70
N ASP A 15 13.44 -12.97 2.21
CA ASP A 15 12.26 -12.73 3.03
C ASP A 15 12.07 -13.86 4.04
N ILE A 16 11.79 -15.05 3.55
CA ILE A 16 11.76 -16.27 4.36
C ILE A 16 12.99 -17.10 4.01
N LEU A 17 13.93 -17.19 4.94
CA LEU A 17 15.11 -18.01 4.75
C LEU A 17 14.77 -19.50 4.85
N HIS A 18 15.17 -20.24 3.82
CA HIS A 18 14.94 -21.68 3.74
C HIS A 18 16.20 -22.42 3.26
N LYS A 19 16.15 -23.73 3.29
CA LYS A 19 17.27 -24.63 2.92
C LYS A 19 17.93 -24.24 1.57
N GLY A 20 17.16 -23.76 0.58
CA GLY A 20 17.67 -23.29 -0.71
C GLY A 20 18.66 -22.13 -0.56
N HIS A 21 18.30 -21.10 0.18
CA HIS A 21 19.19 -19.96 0.46
C HIS A 21 20.48 -20.39 1.17
N ILE A 22 20.35 -21.23 2.19
CA ILE A 22 21.52 -21.75 2.93
C ILE A 22 22.43 -22.56 2.01
N ASN A 23 21.87 -23.39 1.14
CA ASN A 23 22.67 -24.18 0.18
C ASN A 23 23.43 -23.29 -0.80
N ILE A 24 22.82 -22.21 -1.30
CA ILE A 24 23.50 -21.25 -2.18
C ILE A 24 24.65 -20.58 -1.44
N LEU A 25 24.43 -20.08 -0.22
CA LEU A 25 25.46 -19.45 0.60
C LEU A 25 26.61 -20.40 0.93
N LYS A 26 26.28 -21.65 1.30
CA LYS A 26 27.30 -22.71 1.56
C LYS A 26 28.14 -23.00 0.32
N ARG A 27 27.53 -23.07 -0.86
CA ARG A 27 28.26 -23.29 -2.12
C ARG A 27 29.07 -22.06 -2.53
N ALA A 28 28.51 -20.86 -2.39
CA ALA A 28 29.20 -19.60 -2.66
C ALA A 28 30.47 -19.47 -1.80
N ASN A 29 30.38 -19.84 -0.51
CA ASN A 29 31.51 -19.77 0.44
C ASN A 29 32.69 -20.67 0.06
N LYS A 30 32.49 -21.68 -0.81
CA LYS A 30 33.61 -22.50 -1.35
C LYS A 30 34.49 -21.75 -2.34
N PHE A 31 34.00 -20.63 -2.91
CA PHE A 31 34.73 -19.84 -3.89
C PHE A 31 35.45 -18.62 -3.25
N GLY A 32 35.10 -18.25 -2.02
CA GLY A 32 35.70 -17.11 -1.31
C GLY A 32 34.75 -16.46 -0.30
N ASP A 33 35.08 -15.27 0.13
CA ASP A 33 34.32 -14.48 1.11
C ASP A 33 33.01 -13.96 0.50
N VAL A 34 31.88 -14.39 1.09
CA VAL A 34 30.55 -14.09 0.55
C VAL A 34 30.07 -12.71 1.00
N THR A 35 29.84 -11.85 0.03
CA THR A 35 29.13 -10.57 0.20
C THR A 35 27.71 -10.74 -0.34
N VAL A 36 26.71 -10.54 0.51
CA VAL A 36 25.30 -10.61 0.13
C VAL A 36 24.78 -9.22 -0.22
N GLY A 37 24.30 -9.05 -1.45
CA GLY A 37 23.48 -7.90 -1.87
C GLY A 37 22.02 -8.13 -1.47
N LEU A 38 21.62 -7.58 -0.34
CA LEU A 38 20.25 -7.71 0.17
C LEU A 38 19.35 -6.69 -0.48
N LEU A 39 18.33 -7.15 -1.24
CA LEU A 39 17.37 -6.25 -1.86
C LEU A 39 16.63 -5.43 -0.78
N THR A 40 16.64 -4.10 -0.94
CA THR A 40 15.88 -3.19 -0.08
C THR A 40 14.37 -3.38 -0.29
N ASP A 41 13.55 -2.99 0.69
CA ASP A 41 12.09 -3.04 0.57
C ASP A 41 11.61 -2.28 -0.68
N LYS A 42 12.25 -1.14 -0.99
CA LYS A 42 12.02 -0.36 -2.22
C LYS A 42 12.32 -1.16 -3.49
N ALA A 43 13.44 -1.85 -3.53
CA ALA A 43 13.80 -2.70 -4.66
C ALA A 43 12.78 -3.83 -4.86
N ILE A 44 12.32 -4.46 -3.78
CA ILE A 44 11.33 -5.53 -3.82
C ILE A 44 9.96 -5.00 -4.23
N ALA A 45 9.49 -3.89 -3.64
CA ALA A 45 8.20 -3.27 -3.96
C ALA A 45 8.06 -2.84 -5.42
N SER A 46 9.19 -2.68 -6.14
CA SER A 46 9.20 -2.34 -7.58
C SER A 46 8.72 -3.49 -8.49
N TYR A 47 8.63 -4.73 -8.00
CA TYR A 47 8.31 -5.89 -8.85
C TYR A 47 7.48 -6.99 -8.18
N LYS A 48 7.34 -7.00 -6.87
CA LYS A 48 6.51 -7.96 -6.12
C LYS A 48 6.00 -7.35 -4.82
N LYS A 49 5.15 -8.09 -4.09
CA LYS A 49 4.67 -7.70 -2.75
C LYS A 49 5.85 -7.42 -1.82
N LEU A 50 5.65 -6.54 -0.84
CA LEU A 50 6.62 -6.30 0.23
C LEU A 50 6.93 -7.62 0.97
N PRO A 51 8.18 -7.81 1.41
CA PRO A 51 8.55 -8.95 2.24
C PRO A 51 7.89 -8.86 3.63
N HIS A 52 7.73 -9.99 4.32
CA HIS A 52 7.22 -10.05 5.69
C HIS A 52 8.15 -9.29 6.64
N LEU A 53 9.44 -9.61 6.57
CA LEU A 53 10.47 -8.93 7.34
C LEU A 53 10.96 -7.68 6.61
N ASN A 54 11.11 -6.57 7.34
CA ASN A 54 11.71 -5.37 6.77
C ASN A 54 13.21 -5.56 6.50
N TYR A 55 13.82 -4.61 5.77
CA TYR A 55 15.23 -4.69 5.39
C TYR A 55 16.16 -4.97 6.58
N HIS A 56 16.01 -4.25 7.69
CA HIS A 56 16.90 -4.39 8.86
C HIS A 56 16.77 -5.77 9.55
N GLN A 57 15.56 -6.30 9.65
CA GLN A 57 15.34 -7.64 10.18
C GLN A 57 16.00 -8.71 9.30
N ARG A 58 15.82 -8.62 7.96
CA ARG A 58 16.45 -9.53 7.01
C ARG A 58 17.97 -9.41 6.99
N GLU A 59 18.49 -8.19 7.13
CA GLU A 59 19.93 -7.91 7.24
C GLU A 59 20.52 -8.55 8.49
N LEU A 60 19.84 -8.38 9.65
CA LEU A 60 20.28 -8.95 10.92
C LEU A 60 20.38 -10.48 10.84
N VAL A 61 19.37 -11.15 10.28
CA VAL A 61 19.39 -12.60 10.10
C VAL A 61 20.55 -13.04 9.22
N LEU A 62 20.75 -12.38 8.06
CA LEU A 62 21.82 -12.72 7.13
C LEU A 62 23.21 -12.49 7.69
N LYS A 63 23.45 -11.44 8.48
CA LYS A 63 24.73 -11.16 9.14
C LYS A 63 25.15 -12.26 10.10
N ASN A 64 24.18 -13.02 10.65
CA ASN A 64 24.44 -14.11 11.60
C ASN A 64 24.54 -15.50 10.93
N ILE A 65 24.49 -15.56 9.59
CA ILE A 65 24.72 -16.81 8.88
C ILE A 65 26.23 -17.04 8.69
N ARG A 66 26.76 -18.13 9.21
CA ARG A 66 28.21 -18.47 9.20
C ARG A 66 28.88 -18.40 7.84
N TYR A 67 28.14 -18.49 6.74
CA TYR A 67 28.66 -18.44 5.36
C TYR A 67 28.71 -17.01 4.80
N VAL A 68 28.21 -16.01 5.52
CA VAL A 68 28.12 -14.62 5.07
C VAL A 68 29.19 -13.78 5.75
N LYS A 69 30.05 -13.16 4.95
CA LYS A 69 31.10 -12.26 5.46
C LYS A 69 30.60 -10.83 5.58
N LYS A 70 29.76 -10.41 4.64
CA LYS A 70 29.25 -9.04 4.57
C LYS A 70 27.85 -9.00 3.96
N VAL A 71 27.00 -8.10 4.47
CA VAL A 71 25.70 -7.76 3.86
C VAL A 71 25.73 -6.30 3.45
N ILE A 72 25.25 -6.00 2.26
CA ILE A 72 25.15 -4.63 1.74
C ILE A 72 23.78 -4.43 1.07
N PRO A 73 23.23 -3.19 1.06
CA PRO A 73 21.98 -2.93 0.39
C PRO A 73 22.10 -3.08 -1.13
N GLN A 74 21.03 -3.59 -1.75
CA GLN A 74 20.83 -3.60 -3.19
C GLN A 74 19.52 -2.88 -3.52
N ASP A 75 19.63 -1.64 -3.98
CA ASP A 75 18.50 -0.73 -4.14
C ASP A 75 17.70 -0.94 -5.43
N THR A 76 18.19 -1.79 -6.32
CA THR A 76 17.53 -2.13 -7.58
C THR A 76 17.65 -3.63 -7.88
N ARG A 77 16.82 -4.12 -8.81
CA ARG A 77 16.95 -5.50 -9.32
C ARG A 77 18.24 -5.73 -10.10
N SER A 78 18.77 -4.69 -10.77
CA SER A 78 20.06 -4.74 -11.45
C SER A 78 21.19 -4.82 -10.43
N TYR A 79 22.18 -5.66 -10.70
CA TYR A 79 23.36 -5.84 -9.87
C TYR A 79 24.45 -4.79 -10.16
N LYS A 80 24.25 -3.97 -11.20
CA LYS A 80 25.27 -3.09 -11.80
C LYS A 80 26.00 -2.24 -10.77
N ASN A 81 25.28 -1.51 -9.93
CA ASN A 81 25.90 -0.55 -8.97
C ASN A 81 26.81 -1.26 -7.98
N ASN A 82 26.33 -2.39 -7.40
CA ASN A 82 27.12 -3.15 -6.44
C ASN A 82 28.29 -3.87 -7.11
N LEU A 83 28.10 -4.44 -8.30
CA LEU A 83 29.18 -5.11 -9.02
C LEU A 83 30.29 -4.15 -9.43
N ILE A 84 29.98 -2.93 -9.89
CA ILE A 84 30.99 -1.92 -10.23
C ILE A 84 31.78 -1.50 -8.99
N LYS A 85 31.09 -1.33 -7.83
CA LYS A 85 31.70 -0.91 -6.57
C LYS A 85 32.60 -1.98 -5.95
N ILE A 86 32.18 -3.25 -6.00
CA ILE A 86 32.85 -4.36 -5.29
C ILE A 86 33.88 -5.05 -6.20
N ARG A 87 33.61 -5.14 -7.49
CA ARG A 87 34.38 -5.91 -8.49
C ARG A 87 34.64 -7.35 -8.00
N PRO A 88 33.58 -8.16 -7.74
CA PRO A 88 33.75 -9.50 -7.20
C PRO A 88 34.42 -10.44 -8.21
N ASP A 89 35.21 -11.41 -7.71
CA ASP A 89 35.77 -12.49 -8.54
C ASP A 89 34.69 -13.42 -9.04
N PHE A 90 33.65 -13.65 -8.23
CA PHE A 90 32.53 -14.50 -8.57
C PHE A 90 31.18 -13.84 -8.24
N VAL A 91 30.22 -14.04 -9.12
CA VAL A 91 28.80 -13.85 -8.83
C VAL A 91 28.16 -15.22 -8.81
N VAL A 92 27.46 -15.57 -7.73
CA VAL A 92 26.78 -16.86 -7.61
C VAL A 92 25.26 -16.62 -7.66
N HIS A 93 24.58 -17.38 -8.52
CA HIS A 93 23.13 -17.32 -8.67
C HIS A 93 22.54 -18.72 -8.93
N GLU A 94 21.26 -18.89 -8.59
CA GLU A 94 20.52 -20.12 -8.89
C GLU A 94 20.10 -20.17 -10.36
N ASP A 95 20.17 -21.34 -11.02
CA ASP A 95 19.95 -21.48 -12.46
C ASP A 95 18.46 -21.47 -12.88
N ASN A 96 17.52 -21.46 -11.92
CA ASN A 96 16.09 -21.42 -12.22
C ASN A 96 15.64 -20.05 -12.72
N LYS A 97 14.82 -20.00 -13.75
CA LYS A 97 14.17 -18.78 -14.27
C LYS A 97 15.10 -17.69 -14.82
N TRP A 98 16.39 -17.94 -14.89
CA TRP A 98 17.40 -17.00 -15.38
C TRP A 98 17.46 -16.90 -16.91
N LYS A 99 16.74 -17.79 -17.61
CA LYS A 99 16.79 -17.91 -19.06
C LYS A 99 15.70 -17.10 -19.78
N GLU A 100 14.71 -16.57 -19.06
CA GLU A 100 13.54 -15.90 -19.64
C GLU A 100 13.27 -14.53 -19.01
N GLY A 101 12.63 -13.64 -19.78
CA GLY A 101 12.17 -12.33 -19.35
C GLY A 101 13.30 -11.46 -18.78
N ILE A 102 12.96 -10.66 -17.77
CA ILE A 102 13.88 -9.69 -17.12
C ILE A 102 15.11 -10.40 -16.51
N GLN A 103 14.96 -11.61 -16.04
CA GLN A 103 16.06 -12.37 -15.47
C GLN A 103 17.16 -12.63 -16.51
N LYS A 104 16.77 -12.85 -17.78
CA LYS A 104 17.71 -12.97 -18.90
C LYS A 104 18.51 -11.69 -19.10
N ASP A 105 17.84 -10.51 -19.04
CA ASP A 105 18.52 -9.22 -19.20
C ASP A 105 19.54 -8.97 -18.08
N ILE A 106 19.16 -9.25 -16.83
CA ILE A 106 20.04 -9.13 -15.66
C ILE A 106 21.25 -10.09 -15.79
N ARG A 107 21.03 -11.31 -16.25
CA ARG A 107 22.10 -12.29 -16.50
C ARG A 107 23.11 -11.79 -17.52
N LEU A 108 22.63 -11.25 -18.63
CA LEU A 108 23.48 -10.67 -19.68
C LEU A 108 24.25 -9.45 -19.17
N GLU A 109 23.59 -8.57 -18.38
CA GLU A 109 24.24 -7.43 -17.76
C GLU A 109 25.38 -7.88 -16.83
N ILE A 110 25.16 -8.88 -15.98
CA ILE A 110 26.17 -9.42 -15.07
C ILE A 110 27.36 -9.98 -15.85
N LYS A 111 27.13 -10.80 -16.88
CA LYS A 111 28.22 -11.35 -17.69
C LYS A 111 29.05 -10.27 -18.36
N LYS A 112 28.39 -9.24 -18.94
CA LYS A 112 29.05 -8.09 -19.56
C LYS A 112 29.86 -7.25 -18.54
N LEU A 113 29.39 -7.14 -17.29
CA LEU A 113 30.12 -6.42 -16.27
C LEU A 113 31.34 -7.22 -15.78
N LEU A 114 31.14 -8.50 -15.47
CA LEU A 114 32.21 -9.36 -14.95
C LEU A 114 33.37 -9.50 -15.94
N SER A 115 33.13 -9.52 -17.25
CA SER A 115 34.20 -9.57 -18.26
C SER A 115 35.18 -8.40 -18.20
N ARG A 116 34.77 -7.26 -17.62
CA ARG A 116 35.64 -6.07 -17.48
C ARG A 116 36.80 -6.21 -16.50
N TRP A 117 36.70 -7.21 -15.58
CA TRP A 117 37.75 -7.49 -14.58
C TRP A 117 38.00 -8.98 -14.37
N SER A 118 37.73 -9.80 -15.41
CA SER A 118 37.95 -11.27 -15.40
C SER A 118 37.14 -12.02 -14.34
N GLY A 119 36.06 -11.46 -13.84
CA GLY A 119 35.14 -12.12 -12.93
C GLY A 119 34.29 -13.19 -13.63
N LYS A 120 33.75 -14.14 -12.85
CA LYS A 120 32.97 -15.28 -13.39
C LYS A 120 31.58 -15.38 -12.77
N LEU A 121 30.57 -15.70 -13.58
CA LEU A 121 29.23 -16.05 -13.11
C LEU A 121 29.17 -17.58 -12.88
N ILE A 122 28.84 -17.99 -11.66
CA ILE A 122 28.61 -19.38 -11.23
C ILE A 122 27.13 -19.61 -11.09
N GLU A 123 26.59 -20.52 -11.91
CA GLU A 123 25.18 -20.91 -11.85
C GLU A 123 25.03 -22.23 -11.10
N ILE A 124 24.21 -22.23 -10.05
CA ILE A 124 24.00 -23.39 -9.17
C ILE A 124 22.62 -23.96 -9.42
N LYS A 125 22.52 -25.29 -9.64
CA LYS A 125 21.23 -25.97 -9.78
C LYS A 125 20.31 -25.70 -8.59
N SER A 126 19.07 -25.29 -8.91
CA SER A 126 18.03 -25.05 -7.93
C SER A 126 17.68 -26.31 -7.12
N SER A 127 17.49 -26.12 -5.82
CA SER A 127 16.83 -27.12 -4.99
C SER A 127 15.33 -26.80 -4.95
N LYS A 128 14.49 -27.59 -5.64
CA LYS A 128 13.02 -27.42 -5.75
C LYS A 128 12.25 -27.59 -4.41
N ILE A 129 12.76 -27.11 -3.28
CA ILE A 129 12.26 -27.49 -1.95
C ILE A 129 11.25 -26.46 -1.39
N PHE A 130 11.05 -25.29 -2.04
CA PHE A 130 10.23 -24.23 -1.49
C PHE A 130 9.32 -23.60 -2.55
N ASN A 131 8.02 -23.54 -2.27
CA ASN A 131 7.02 -22.98 -3.18
C ASN A 131 6.47 -21.66 -2.62
N GLU A 132 7.07 -20.53 -3.01
CA GLU A 132 6.59 -19.18 -2.63
C GLU A 132 5.08 -18.99 -2.93
N LYS A 133 4.58 -19.60 -4.01
CA LYS A 133 3.15 -19.49 -4.38
C LYS A 133 2.24 -20.21 -3.38
N GLU A 134 2.71 -21.26 -2.74
CA GLU A 134 1.94 -21.99 -1.73
C GLU A 134 1.82 -21.18 -0.43
N ILE A 135 2.87 -20.44 -0.07
CA ILE A 135 2.81 -19.49 1.04
C ILE A 135 1.82 -18.37 0.73
N GLU A 136 1.95 -17.72 -0.44
CA GLU A 136 1.00 -16.67 -0.85
C GLU A 136 -0.45 -17.20 -0.86
N LYS A 137 -0.67 -18.45 -1.29
CA LYS A 137 -1.99 -19.08 -1.26
C LYS A 137 -2.47 -19.34 0.18
N ASN A 138 -1.59 -19.78 1.06
CA ASN A 138 -1.93 -20.00 2.47
C ASN A 138 -2.19 -18.69 3.20
N GLU A 139 -1.45 -17.63 2.90
CA GLU A 139 -1.71 -16.29 3.44
C GLU A 139 -3.10 -15.78 3.07
N LEU A 140 -3.53 -16.00 1.84
CA LEU A 140 -4.89 -15.64 1.40
C LEU A 140 -5.97 -16.45 2.14
N ARG A 141 -5.67 -17.72 2.51
CA ARG A 141 -6.61 -18.57 3.26
C ARG A 141 -6.68 -18.22 4.74
N ILE A 142 -5.56 -17.82 5.34
CA ILE A 142 -5.43 -17.59 6.80
C ILE A 142 -5.64 -16.11 7.13
N GLY A 143 -5.38 -15.21 6.16
CA GLY A 143 -5.32 -13.77 6.35
C GLY A 143 -3.96 -13.30 6.90
N SER A 144 -3.76 -11.99 6.95
CA SER A 144 -2.60 -11.38 7.62
C SER A 144 -2.87 -11.20 9.10
N SER A 145 -1.83 -11.36 9.93
CA SER A 145 -1.95 -10.97 11.34
C SER A 145 -2.26 -9.47 11.47
N PRO A 146 -3.01 -9.04 12.51
CA PRO A 146 -3.28 -7.63 12.75
C PRO A 146 -2.00 -6.77 12.77
N GLN A 147 -0.95 -7.22 13.44
CA GLN A 147 0.32 -6.50 13.58
C GLN A 147 1.02 -6.30 12.22
N GLU A 148 1.01 -7.34 11.40
CA GLU A 148 1.59 -7.28 10.06
C GLU A 148 0.81 -6.29 9.19
N ARG A 149 -0.53 -6.37 9.17
CA ARG A 149 -1.39 -5.48 8.38
C ARG A 149 -1.24 -4.02 8.80
N VAL A 150 -1.21 -3.71 10.10
CA VAL A 150 -0.95 -2.37 10.63
C VAL A 150 0.33 -1.79 10.05
N SER A 151 1.41 -2.56 9.97
CA SER A 151 2.71 -2.08 9.51
C SER A 151 2.81 -1.88 7.99
N LYS A 152 1.98 -2.57 7.21
CA LYS A 152 2.08 -2.60 5.74
C LYS A 152 1.94 -1.22 5.09
N LEU A 153 1.02 -0.37 5.55
CA LEU A 153 0.79 0.94 4.92
C LEU A 153 2.01 1.84 5.01
N LYS A 154 2.60 1.97 6.20
CA LYS A 154 3.81 2.78 6.43
C LYS A 154 4.97 2.28 5.56
N ARG A 155 5.21 0.96 5.55
CA ARG A 155 6.25 0.34 4.72
C ARG A 155 6.03 0.55 3.22
N LEU A 156 4.78 0.52 2.75
CA LEU A 156 4.43 0.85 1.35
C LEU A 156 4.71 2.32 1.04
N MET A 157 4.37 3.22 1.95
CA MET A 157 4.69 4.65 1.80
C MET A 157 6.19 4.89 1.71
N ASP A 158 7.00 4.18 2.46
CA ASP A 158 8.46 4.31 2.43
C ASP A 158 9.06 3.70 1.15
N SER A 159 8.43 2.69 0.58
CA SER A 159 8.99 1.87 -0.49
C SER A 159 8.50 2.26 -1.90
N LYS A 160 7.28 2.76 -2.06
CA LYS A 160 6.68 3.11 -3.36
C LYS A 160 6.69 4.63 -3.60
N SER A 161 6.68 5.03 -4.86
CA SER A 161 6.51 6.44 -5.26
C SER A 161 5.10 6.95 -4.94
N ILE A 162 4.09 6.10 -5.14
CA ILE A 162 2.69 6.33 -4.77
C ILE A 162 2.06 5.03 -4.30
N VAL A 163 1.19 5.11 -3.30
CA VAL A 163 0.38 4.01 -2.77
C VAL A 163 -1.04 4.17 -3.30
N ARG A 164 -1.53 3.15 -4.02
CA ARG A 164 -2.86 3.12 -4.64
C ARG A 164 -3.85 2.44 -3.72
N ILE A 165 -4.86 3.17 -3.29
CA ILE A 165 -5.91 2.65 -2.40
C ILE A 165 -7.24 2.72 -3.11
N LEU A 166 -8.00 1.60 -3.11
CA LEU A 166 -9.33 1.51 -3.72
C LEU A 166 -10.39 1.24 -2.65
N GLU A 167 -11.55 1.83 -2.83
CA GLU A 167 -12.71 1.62 -1.97
C GLU A 167 -13.17 0.17 -1.98
N SER A 168 -13.47 -0.36 -0.77
CA SER A 168 -14.16 -1.62 -0.55
C SER A 168 -15.30 -1.43 0.45
N HIS A 169 -16.46 -2.00 0.15
CA HIS A 169 -17.66 -1.90 0.97
C HIS A 169 -18.24 -3.27 1.36
N ASN A 170 -17.61 -4.36 0.93
CA ASN A 170 -17.92 -5.73 1.31
C ASN A 170 -16.76 -6.69 0.97
N ALA A 171 -16.90 -7.95 1.38
CA ALA A 171 -15.90 -8.99 1.13
C ALA A 171 -15.58 -9.20 -0.36
N LEU A 172 -16.60 -9.16 -1.24
CA LEU A 172 -16.39 -9.33 -2.69
C LEU A 172 -15.51 -8.23 -3.29
N THR A 173 -15.72 -6.97 -2.91
CA THR A 173 -14.88 -5.86 -3.38
C THR A 173 -13.48 -5.92 -2.76
N GLY A 174 -13.35 -6.41 -1.53
CA GLY A 174 -12.06 -6.74 -0.91
C GLY A 174 -11.28 -7.78 -1.72
N LEU A 175 -11.94 -8.86 -2.12
CA LEU A 175 -11.36 -9.93 -2.94
C LEU A 175 -10.92 -9.42 -4.32
N ILE A 176 -11.70 -8.55 -4.95
CA ILE A 176 -11.32 -7.91 -6.23
C ILE A 176 -10.02 -7.12 -6.06
N ILE A 177 -9.91 -6.31 -5.01
CA ILE A 177 -8.71 -5.50 -4.73
C ILE A 177 -7.50 -6.40 -4.44
N GLU A 178 -7.68 -7.48 -3.71
CA GLU A 178 -6.60 -8.42 -3.38
C GLU A 178 -6.06 -9.14 -4.61
N THR A 179 -6.96 -9.59 -5.51
CA THR A 179 -6.59 -10.50 -6.60
C THR A 179 -6.25 -9.79 -7.90
N LEU A 180 -6.74 -8.55 -8.11
CA LEU A 180 -6.54 -7.84 -9.37
C LEU A 180 -5.08 -7.44 -9.56
N LYS A 181 -4.47 -7.98 -10.62
CA LYS A 181 -3.12 -7.64 -11.06
C LYS A 181 -3.08 -7.43 -12.56
N ILE A 182 -2.55 -6.31 -12.99
CA ILE A 182 -2.32 -6.01 -14.41
C ILE A 182 -0.86 -6.21 -14.72
N LYS A 183 -0.56 -7.20 -15.56
CA LYS A 183 0.80 -7.49 -16.00
C LYS A 183 1.33 -6.38 -16.92
N ARG A 184 2.50 -5.83 -16.59
CA ARG A 184 3.28 -4.94 -17.43
C ARG A 184 4.52 -5.66 -17.95
N LYS A 185 5.24 -5.06 -18.91
CA LYS A 185 6.47 -5.69 -19.48
C LYS A 185 7.45 -6.16 -18.39
N LYS A 186 7.63 -5.41 -17.31
CA LYS A 186 8.66 -5.69 -16.29
C LYS A 186 8.11 -5.75 -14.84
N THR A 187 6.84 -5.42 -14.62
CA THR A 187 6.23 -5.26 -13.29
C THR A 187 4.78 -5.70 -13.33
N PHE A 188 4.08 -5.53 -12.20
CA PHE A 188 2.62 -5.61 -12.10
C PHE A 188 2.10 -4.29 -11.54
N ASP A 189 0.95 -3.84 -12.04
CA ASP A 189 0.14 -2.84 -11.38
C ASP A 189 -0.91 -3.55 -10.54
N GLU A 190 -1.06 -3.14 -9.30
CA GLU A 190 -2.08 -3.60 -8.36
C GLU A 190 -2.48 -2.46 -7.44
N PHE A 191 -3.62 -2.59 -6.79
CA PHE A 191 -3.95 -1.74 -5.65
C PHE A 191 -3.15 -2.18 -4.43
N ASP A 192 -2.67 -1.22 -3.65
CA ASP A 192 -1.79 -1.45 -2.53
C ASP A 192 -2.54 -1.59 -1.20
N GLY A 193 -3.75 -1.04 -1.14
CA GLY A 193 -4.56 -1.02 0.07
C GLY A 193 -6.03 -0.77 -0.21
N ILE A 194 -6.80 -0.78 0.87
CA ILE A 194 -8.25 -0.67 0.89
C ILE A 194 -8.65 0.62 1.61
N TRP A 195 -9.68 1.27 1.07
CA TRP A 195 -10.39 2.39 1.69
C TRP A 195 -11.78 1.95 2.17
N SER A 196 -12.02 1.98 3.46
CA SER A 196 -13.36 1.84 4.04
C SER A 196 -14.03 3.20 4.06
N SER A 197 -14.84 3.46 3.04
CA SER A 197 -15.54 4.73 2.82
C SER A 197 -16.83 4.82 3.63
N SER A 198 -17.04 5.91 4.35
CA SER A 198 -18.32 6.16 5.04
C SER A 198 -19.50 6.27 4.06
N LEU A 199 -19.27 6.86 2.90
CA LEU A 199 -20.28 6.94 1.82
C LEU A 199 -20.68 5.55 1.34
N ALA A 200 -19.69 4.72 0.98
CA ALA A 200 -19.96 3.39 0.43
C ALA A 200 -20.63 2.48 1.49
N ASP A 201 -20.15 2.52 2.72
CA ASP A 201 -20.75 1.80 3.85
C ASP A 201 -22.21 2.19 4.10
N SER A 202 -22.55 3.47 4.03
CA SER A 202 -23.91 3.95 4.24
C SER A 202 -24.83 3.53 3.09
N VAL A 203 -24.42 3.77 1.84
CA VAL A 203 -25.24 3.52 0.65
C VAL A 203 -25.54 2.02 0.46
N THR A 204 -24.58 1.13 0.71
CA THR A 204 -24.79 -0.32 0.63
C THR A 204 -25.77 -0.85 1.67
N ARG A 205 -26.02 -0.09 2.75
CA ARG A 205 -27.04 -0.38 3.77
C ARG A 205 -28.36 0.38 3.53
N GLY A 206 -28.52 1.04 2.37
CA GLY A 206 -29.70 1.85 2.07
C GLY A 206 -29.84 3.08 2.98
N LYS A 207 -28.75 3.60 3.56
CA LYS A 207 -28.75 4.74 4.45
C LYS A 207 -28.02 5.93 3.86
N PRO A 208 -28.40 7.18 4.20
CA PRO A 208 -27.70 8.36 3.77
C PRO A 208 -26.32 8.47 4.45
N ASP A 209 -25.37 9.13 3.77
CA ASP A 209 -24.02 9.40 4.27
C ASP A 209 -24.00 10.62 5.20
N ASN A 210 -24.64 10.49 6.34
CA ASN A 210 -24.82 11.54 7.36
C ASN A 210 -24.60 11.04 8.80
N GLN A 211 -23.79 10.00 8.96
CA GLN A 211 -23.54 9.28 10.23
C GLN A 211 -24.75 8.47 10.74
N SER A 212 -25.74 8.18 9.88
CA SER A 212 -26.81 7.23 10.21
C SER A 212 -26.30 5.80 10.41
N VAL A 213 -25.12 5.50 9.93
CA VAL A 213 -24.34 4.30 10.29
C VAL A 213 -23.22 4.75 11.22
N ASP A 214 -23.31 4.35 12.48
CA ASP A 214 -22.33 4.71 13.50
C ASP A 214 -20.97 4.00 13.30
N LEU A 215 -19.94 4.53 13.94
CA LEU A 215 -18.57 3.99 13.81
C LEU A 215 -18.47 2.53 14.30
N SER A 216 -19.20 2.15 15.35
CA SER A 216 -19.13 0.79 15.90
C SER A 216 -19.70 -0.23 14.93
N THR A 217 -20.84 0.08 14.31
CA THR A 217 -21.45 -0.74 13.24
C THR A 217 -20.51 -0.88 12.04
N ARG A 218 -19.87 0.22 11.63
CA ARG A 218 -18.91 0.20 10.53
C ARG A 218 -17.67 -0.64 10.86
N ILE A 219 -17.13 -0.52 12.08
CA ILE A 219 -15.98 -1.30 12.54
C ILE A 219 -16.32 -2.80 12.59
N SER A 220 -17.51 -3.16 13.05
CA SER A 220 -17.92 -4.57 13.13
C SER A 220 -17.94 -5.25 11.76
N SER A 221 -18.36 -4.56 10.71
CA SER A 221 -18.40 -5.10 9.34
C SER A 221 -17.06 -5.17 8.63
N LEU A 222 -16.00 -4.57 9.19
CA LEU A 222 -14.66 -4.67 8.59
C LEU A 222 -14.12 -6.11 8.59
N ASN A 223 -14.55 -6.96 9.52
CA ASN A 223 -14.05 -8.34 9.59
C ASN A 223 -14.28 -9.10 8.29
N GLU A 224 -15.46 -8.98 7.66
CA GLU A 224 -15.77 -9.63 6.38
C GLU A 224 -14.77 -9.22 5.26
N VAL A 225 -14.39 -7.95 5.22
CA VAL A 225 -13.41 -7.45 4.26
C VAL A 225 -12.01 -7.96 4.62
N LEU A 226 -11.66 -7.97 5.90
CA LEU A 226 -10.34 -8.36 6.39
C LEU A 226 -10.06 -9.86 6.17
N GLU A 227 -11.09 -10.70 6.14
CA GLU A 227 -10.97 -12.13 5.82
C GLU A 227 -10.57 -12.38 4.35
N THR A 228 -10.90 -11.46 3.45
CA THR A 228 -10.66 -11.63 2.01
C THR A 228 -9.37 -10.96 1.52
N THR A 229 -8.63 -10.27 2.40
CA THR A 229 -7.46 -9.47 1.99
C THR A 229 -6.31 -9.53 2.98
N THR A 230 -5.12 -9.48 2.44
CA THR A 230 -3.88 -9.28 3.20
C THR A 230 -3.36 -7.83 3.14
N LYS A 231 -4.06 -6.96 2.40
CA LYS A 231 -3.66 -5.57 2.15
C LYS A 231 -3.98 -4.67 3.35
N PRO A 232 -3.23 -3.55 3.52
CA PRO A 232 -3.53 -2.56 4.54
C PRO A 232 -4.88 -1.91 4.29
N LEU A 233 -5.61 -1.57 5.36
CA LEU A 233 -6.89 -0.89 5.30
C LEU A 233 -6.79 0.48 5.98
N VAL A 234 -7.31 1.49 5.29
CA VAL A 234 -7.46 2.88 5.75
C VAL A 234 -8.94 3.13 6.03
N PHE A 235 -9.26 3.54 7.25
CA PHE A 235 -10.62 3.73 7.73
C PHE A 235 -11.03 5.21 7.73
N ASP A 236 -12.13 5.54 7.04
CA ASP A 236 -12.78 6.85 7.08
C ASP A 236 -13.60 6.99 8.37
N ALA A 237 -13.09 7.73 9.32
CA ALA A 237 -13.75 7.94 10.60
C ALA A 237 -14.60 9.22 10.65
N ASP A 238 -14.92 9.81 9.50
CA ASP A 238 -15.61 11.09 9.46
C ASP A 238 -14.86 12.14 10.32
N ASN A 239 -15.52 12.78 11.28
CA ASN A 239 -14.85 13.72 12.20
C ASN A 239 -14.20 13.05 13.42
N GLY A 240 -14.12 11.71 13.45
CA GLY A 240 -13.56 10.94 14.56
C GLY A 240 -14.52 10.65 15.71
N GLY A 241 -15.78 11.11 15.63
CA GLY A 241 -16.77 10.92 16.69
C GLY A 241 -16.53 11.80 17.92
N ARG A 242 -17.02 11.36 19.08
CA ARG A 242 -16.83 12.06 20.37
C ARG A 242 -15.43 11.83 20.91
N ASP A 243 -14.88 12.85 21.57
CA ASP A 243 -13.50 12.81 22.09
C ASP A 243 -13.30 11.71 23.13
N GLU A 244 -14.32 11.44 23.95
CA GLU A 244 -14.30 10.38 24.98
C GLU A 244 -14.27 8.96 24.35
N GLN A 245 -14.85 8.79 23.17
CA GLN A 245 -14.94 7.50 22.47
C GLN A 245 -13.72 7.25 21.57
N LEU A 246 -13.05 8.31 21.11
CA LEU A 246 -11.97 8.22 20.14
C LEU A 246 -10.81 7.29 20.55
N PRO A 247 -10.33 7.31 21.81
CA PRO A 247 -9.29 6.37 22.26
C PRO A 247 -9.69 4.89 22.11
N TYR A 248 -10.95 4.57 22.37
CA TYR A 248 -11.48 3.21 22.24
C TYR A 248 -11.66 2.82 20.77
N THR A 249 -12.08 3.76 19.93
CA THR A 249 -12.14 3.58 18.46
C THR A 249 -10.75 3.24 17.92
N ILE A 250 -9.73 4.01 18.26
CA ILE A 250 -8.32 3.75 17.85
C ILE A 250 -7.88 2.35 18.30
N LYS A 251 -8.10 2.01 19.58
CA LYS A 251 -7.74 0.69 20.12
C LYS A 251 -8.43 -0.47 19.39
N ASN A 252 -9.70 -0.31 19.03
CA ASN A 252 -10.44 -1.32 18.29
C ASN A 252 -9.91 -1.47 16.87
N LEU A 253 -9.62 -0.38 16.17
CA LEU A 253 -9.04 -0.38 14.83
C LEU A 253 -7.67 -1.06 14.81
N GLU A 254 -6.78 -0.73 15.73
CA GLU A 254 -5.46 -1.39 15.84
C GLU A 254 -5.60 -2.90 16.10
N ARG A 255 -6.50 -3.29 17.01
CA ARG A 255 -6.76 -4.71 17.32
C ARG A 255 -7.24 -5.50 16.10
N LEU A 256 -8.03 -4.89 15.23
CA LEU A 256 -8.47 -5.47 13.97
C LEU A 256 -7.38 -5.50 12.89
N GLY A 257 -6.28 -4.81 13.10
CA GLY A 257 -5.21 -4.71 12.11
C GLY A 257 -5.44 -3.63 11.05
N ILE A 258 -6.25 -2.60 11.35
CA ILE A 258 -6.41 -1.43 10.49
C ILE A 258 -5.11 -0.64 10.50
N SER A 259 -4.68 -0.15 9.34
CA SER A 259 -3.37 0.50 9.18
C SER A 259 -3.41 2.01 9.41
N ALA A 260 -4.56 2.64 9.18
CA ALA A 260 -4.73 4.08 9.37
C ALA A 260 -6.18 4.49 9.65
N ILE A 261 -6.33 5.58 10.38
CA ILE A 261 -7.58 6.32 10.52
C ILE A 261 -7.47 7.67 9.81
N VAL A 262 -8.52 8.05 9.08
CA VAL A 262 -8.65 9.40 8.52
C VAL A 262 -9.75 10.13 9.25
N MET A 263 -9.44 11.32 9.79
CA MET A 263 -10.41 12.20 10.47
C MET A 263 -10.46 13.55 9.77
N GLU A 264 -11.67 14.06 9.49
CA GLU A 264 -11.88 15.37 8.89
C GLU A 264 -12.16 16.44 9.93
N ASP A 265 -11.71 17.67 9.66
CA ASP A 265 -11.85 18.81 10.56
C ASP A 265 -13.20 19.54 10.43
N LYS A 266 -14.28 18.80 10.11
CA LYS A 266 -15.66 19.30 10.09
C LYS A 266 -16.39 19.00 11.40
N ILE A 267 -17.30 19.90 11.77
CA ILE A 267 -18.23 19.76 12.90
C ILE A 267 -19.65 20.10 12.47
N GLY A 268 -20.63 19.70 13.28
CA GLY A 268 -22.05 19.84 13.00
C GLY A 268 -22.59 18.63 12.26
N SER A 269 -23.74 18.76 11.63
CA SER A 269 -24.37 17.69 10.86
C SER A 269 -23.47 17.29 9.69
N LYS A 270 -23.12 15.99 9.61
CA LYS A 270 -22.32 15.50 8.51
C LYS A 270 -23.04 15.72 7.17
N LYS A 271 -22.34 16.33 6.23
CA LYS A 271 -22.71 16.37 4.82
C LYS A 271 -21.54 15.87 3.99
N ASN A 272 -21.83 15.03 3.00
CA ASN A 272 -20.80 14.59 2.08
C ASN A 272 -20.12 15.80 1.40
N SER A 273 -18.81 15.81 1.36
CA SER A 273 -18.01 16.95 0.89
C SER A 273 -18.22 17.27 -0.61
N LEU A 274 -18.76 16.34 -1.40
CA LEU A 274 -19.05 16.52 -2.82
C LEU A 274 -20.38 17.26 -3.07
N PHE A 275 -21.24 17.42 -2.06
CA PHE A 275 -22.44 18.27 -2.22
C PHE A 275 -22.04 19.74 -2.41
N LYS A 276 -22.70 20.41 -3.35
CA LYS A 276 -22.47 21.84 -3.62
C LYS A 276 -22.80 22.70 -2.39
N ASN A 277 -23.91 22.37 -1.72
CA ASN A 277 -24.40 23.12 -0.56
C ASN A 277 -23.86 22.53 0.75
N GLN A 278 -22.88 23.20 1.33
CA GLN A 278 -22.31 22.91 2.65
C GLN A 278 -22.95 23.77 3.78
N LYS A 279 -24.15 24.35 3.57
CA LYS A 279 -24.83 25.16 4.60
C LYS A 279 -25.03 24.35 5.88
N GLY A 280 -24.70 24.95 7.02
CA GLY A 280 -24.80 24.31 8.34
C GLY A 280 -23.59 23.46 8.75
N VAL A 281 -22.64 23.23 7.83
CA VAL A 281 -21.36 22.57 8.17
C VAL A 281 -20.34 23.64 8.55
N LYS A 282 -19.67 23.44 9.68
CA LYS A 282 -18.57 24.31 10.14
C LYS A 282 -17.26 23.54 10.18
N GLN A 283 -16.17 24.24 9.95
CA GLN A 283 -14.84 23.67 10.19
C GLN A 283 -14.49 23.88 11.66
N GLN A 284 -14.01 22.85 12.32
CA GLN A 284 -13.56 22.90 13.71
C GLN A 284 -12.43 23.92 13.87
N SER A 285 -12.31 24.55 15.03
CA SER A 285 -11.16 25.41 15.31
C SER A 285 -9.86 24.59 15.18
N ILE A 286 -8.79 25.26 14.76
CA ILE A 286 -7.48 24.61 14.61
C ILE A 286 -7.07 23.95 15.93
N GLN A 287 -7.22 24.68 17.04
CA GLN A 287 -6.89 24.17 18.37
C GLN A 287 -7.74 22.96 18.77
N GLY A 288 -9.06 23.01 18.53
CA GLY A 288 -9.98 21.92 18.88
C GLY A 288 -9.64 20.63 18.12
N PHE A 289 -9.42 20.74 16.78
CA PHE A 289 -9.05 19.57 16.00
C PHE A 289 -7.62 19.08 16.30
N SER A 290 -6.67 19.98 16.59
CA SER A 290 -5.34 19.60 17.06
C SER A 290 -5.37 18.83 18.37
N ASN A 291 -6.26 19.19 19.31
CA ASN A 291 -6.46 18.45 20.55
C ASN A 291 -7.02 17.04 20.28
N LYS A 292 -7.98 16.92 19.36
CA LYS A 292 -8.52 15.62 18.93
C LYS A 292 -7.43 14.75 18.28
N ILE A 293 -6.56 15.32 17.44
CA ILE A 293 -5.40 14.61 16.88
C ILE A 293 -4.49 14.11 18.00
N LYS A 294 -4.15 14.94 18.98
CA LYS A 294 -3.32 14.54 20.13
C LYS A 294 -3.92 13.38 20.90
N LEU A 295 -5.26 13.36 21.10
CA LEU A 295 -5.97 12.23 21.71
C LEU A 295 -5.79 10.95 20.88
N ALA A 296 -5.98 11.02 19.57
CA ALA A 296 -5.79 9.89 18.68
C ALA A 296 -4.35 9.36 18.69
N VAL A 297 -3.36 10.27 18.61
CA VAL A 297 -1.92 9.92 18.64
C VAL A 297 -1.52 9.30 19.98
N LYS A 298 -2.04 9.83 21.11
CA LYS A 298 -1.79 9.26 22.44
C LYS A 298 -2.44 7.88 22.64
N ALA A 299 -3.57 7.64 21.98
CA ALA A 299 -4.33 6.40 22.13
C ALA A 299 -3.69 5.22 21.38
N LYS A 300 -3.04 5.47 20.24
CA LYS A 300 -2.40 4.41 19.46
C LYS A 300 -1.25 3.74 20.23
N LYS A 301 -1.10 2.43 20.06
CA LYS A 301 -0.03 1.63 20.69
C LYS A 301 1.09 1.34 19.70
N SER A 302 0.76 1.17 18.43
CA SER A 302 1.73 0.93 17.37
C SER A 302 2.17 2.23 16.72
N GLU A 303 3.47 2.44 16.56
CA GLU A 303 4.02 3.53 15.75
C GLU A 303 3.70 3.37 14.25
N ASN A 304 3.27 2.19 13.85
CA ASN A 304 2.91 1.88 12.48
C ASN A 304 1.43 2.15 12.16
N PHE A 305 0.58 2.33 13.18
CA PHE A 305 -0.79 2.81 12.99
C PHE A 305 -0.77 4.30 12.67
N LEU A 306 -1.34 4.70 11.54
CA LEU A 306 -1.25 6.08 11.07
C LEU A 306 -2.51 6.88 11.40
N VAL A 307 -2.32 8.11 11.86
CA VAL A 307 -3.37 9.13 12.05
C VAL A 307 -3.23 10.13 10.91
N ILE A 308 -4.26 10.22 10.06
CA ILE A 308 -4.29 11.10 8.88
C ILE A 308 -5.33 12.19 9.12
N ALA A 309 -4.90 13.45 9.09
CA ALA A 309 -5.81 14.59 9.16
C ALA A 309 -6.31 14.98 7.78
N ARG A 310 -7.64 15.04 7.61
CA ARG A 310 -8.29 15.50 6.39
C ARG A 310 -8.72 16.95 6.57
N ILE A 311 -8.17 17.82 5.73
CA ILE A 311 -8.42 19.25 5.73
C ILE A 311 -9.51 19.58 4.73
N GLU A 312 -10.60 20.15 5.23
CA GLU A 312 -11.80 20.49 4.46
C GLU A 312 -11.88 21.99 4.07
N SER A 313 -10.77 22.74 4.19
CA SER A 313 -10.74 24.17 3.90
C SER A 313 -11.25 24.51 2.50
N PHE A 314 -10.79 23.82 1.45
CA PHE A 314 -11.24 24.07 0.07
C PHE A 314 -12.71 23.65 -0.15
N ILE A 315 -13.18 22.61 0.53
CA ILE A 315 -14.59 22.18 0.47
C ILE A 315 -15.50 23.28 1.02
N LEU A 316 -15.06 23.95 2.09
CA LEU A 316 -15.79 25.03 2.77
C LEU A 316 -15.49 26.42 2.20
N GLY A 317 -14.81 26.50 1.05
CA GLY A 317 -14.54 27.75 0.33
C GLY A 317 -13.48 28.65 0.98
N LYS A 318 -12.65 28.10 1.88
CA LYS A 318 -11.56 28.86 2.47
C LYS A 318 -10.33 28.93 1.57
N LYS A 319 -9.51 29.94 1.79
CA LYS A 319 -8.29 30.18 1.02
C LYS A 319 -7.16 29.22 1.42
N ILE A 320 -6.17 29.06 0.55
CA ILE A 320 -4.99 28.22 0.73
C ILE A 320 -4.22 28.51 2.02
N GLY A 321 -4.20 29.78 2.49
CA GLY A 321 -3.55 30.16 3.74
C GLY A 321 -4.15 29.46 4.96
N ASP A 322 -5.50 29.29 5.03
CA ASP A 322 -6.16 28.52 6.08
C ASP A 322 -5.75 27.03 6.03
N ALA A 323 -5.75 26.45 4.82
CA ALA A 323 -5.34 25.05 4.64
C ALA A 323 -3.89 24.80 5.07
N LEU A 324 -2.96 25.70 4.72
CA LEU A 324 -1.54 25.60 5.10
C LEU A 324 -1.36 25.73 6.62
N LYS A 325 -2.01 26.70 7.25
CA LYS A 325 -1.96 26.87 8.71
C LYS A 325 -2.46 25.62 9.45
N ARG A 326 -3.58 25.05 8.99
CA ARG A 326 -4.11 23.79 9.52
C ARG A 326 -3.14 22.64 9.34
N ALA A 327 -2.58 22.48 8.15
CA ALA A 327 -1.61 21.42 7.88
C ALA A 327 -0.40 21.49 8.81
N GLU A 328 0.13 22.69 9.07
CA GLU A 328 1.25 22.86 10.00
C GLU A 328 0.87 22.56 11.45
N ASP A 329 -0.27 23.06 11.92
CA ASP A 329 -0.68 22.86 13.31
C ASP A 329 -1.11 21.40 13.58
N TYR A 330 -1.73 20.74 12.60
CA TYR A 330 -2.04 19.31 12.69
C TYR A 330 -0.76 18.45 12.64
N SER A 331 0.24 18.87 11.86
CA SER A 331 1.55 18.20 11.86
C SER A 331 2.27 18.33 13.20
N LYS A 332 2.22 19.51 13.84
CA LYS A 332 2.72 19.72 15.21
C LYS A 332 1.93 18.88 16.24
N ALA A 333 0.65 18.64 16.01
CA ALA A 333 -0.17 17.80 16.86
C ALA A 333 0.13 16.30 16.75
N GLY A 334 0.93 15.88 15.72
CA GLY A 334 1.48 14.54 15.60
C GLY A 334 0.85 13.66 14.54
N VAL A 335 0.12 14.21 13.55
CA VAL A 335 -0.38 13.38 12.43
C VAL A 335 0.75 12.77 11.63
N ASP A 336 0.48 11.63 11.04
CA ASP A 336 1.43 10.89 10.20
C ASP A 336 1.35 11.32 8.72
N ALA A 337 0.19 11.82 8.26
CA ALA A 337 -0.03 12.35 6.91
C ALA A 337 -1.16 13.39 6.89
N ILE A 338 -1.19 14.19 5.80
CA ILE A 338 -2.22 15.20 5.55
C ILE A 338 -3.00 14.81 4.29
N LEU A 339 -4.31 14.65 4.41
CA LEU A 339 -5.22 14.56 3.29
C LEU A 339 -5.80 15.94 2.99
N ILE A 340 -5.41 16.51 1.85
CA ILE A 340 -6.01 17.76 1.36
C ILE A 340 -7.17 17.43 0.42
N HIS A 341 -8.37 17.87 0.78
CA HIS A 341 -9.57 17.56 0.02
C HIS A 341 -10.04 18.76 -0.81
N SER A 342 -10.49 18.48 -2.03
CA SER A 342 -10.98 19.49 -2.97
C SER A 342 -12.21 18.99 -3.73
N LYS A 343 -13.13 19.89 -4.04
CA LYS A 343 -14.26 19.68 -4.94
C LYS A 343 -14.06 20.34 -6.32
N SER A 344 -12.89 20.92 -6.56
CA SER A 344 -12.53 21.48 -7.87
C SER A 344 -12.48 20.38 -8.93
N LYS A 345 -12.82 20.71 -10.16
CA LYS A 345 -12.69 19.81 -11.33
C LYS A 345 -11.24 19.68 -11.82
N THR A 346 -10.35 20.56 -11.33
CA THR A 346 -8.92 20.56 -11.66
C THR A 346 -8.09 20.39 -10.38
N PRO A 347 -6.87 19.82 -10.46
CA PRO A 347 -6.01 19.61 -9.31
C PRO A 347 -5.23 20.86 -8.85
N ASN A 348 -5.44 22.02 -9.49
CA ASN A 348 -4.59 23.19 -9.32
C ASN A 348 -4.43 23.64 -7.87
N GLU A 349 -5.54 23.72 -7.11
CA GLU A 349 -5.48 24.17 -5.73
C GLU A 349 -4.75 23.19 -4.79
N ILE A 350 -4.89 21.87 -5.01
CA ILE A 350 -4.14 20.88 -4.23
C ILE A 350 -2.67 20.82 -4.65
N PHE A 351 -2.36 21.10 -5.89
CA PHE A 351 -0.97 21.18 -6.37
C PHE A 351 -0.27 22.43 -5.85
N GLU A 352 -0.95 23.57 -5.82
CA GLU A 352 -0.43 24.79 -5.20
C GLU A 352 -0.22 24.60 -3.70
N PHE A 353 -1.17 23.97 -3.01
CA PHE A 353 -1.05 23.61 -1.61
C PHE A 353 0.18 22.70 -1.39
N ALA A 354 0.31 21.62 -2.15
CA ALA A 354 1.44 20.69 -2.05
C ALA A 354 2.80 21.38 -2.26
N LYS A 355 2.89 22.27 -3.26
CA LYS A 355 4.10 23.06 -3.54
C LYS A 355 4.50 23.95 -2.35
N LYS A 356 3.53 24.61 -1.72
CA LYS A 356 3.78 25.50 -0.56
C LYS A 356 4.07 24.71 0.70
N PHE A 357 3.26 23.68 1.00
CA PHE A 357 3.41 22.88 2.22
C PHE A 357 4.72 22.09 2.25
N ARG A 358 5.25 21.67 1.11
CA ARG A 358 6.58 20.99 1.01
C ARG A 358 7.73 21.84 1.55
N LYS A 359 7.58 23.16 1.59
CA LYS A 359 8.59 24.08 2.14
C LYS A 359 8.51 24.23 3.66
N SER A 360 7.44 23.72 4.27
CA SER A 360 7.26 23.79 5.73
C SER A 360 8.20 22.80 6.43
N LYS A 361 8.80 23.25 7.54
CA LYS A 361 9.56 22.36 8.44
C LYS A 361 8.71 21.29 9.10
N TYR A 362 7.39 21.43 9.04
CA TYR A 362 6.40 20.47 9.55
C TYR A 362 5.78 19.62 8.45
N TYR A 363 6.44 19.54 7.28
CA TYR A 363 5.94 18.74 6.17
C TYR A 363 5.63 17.29 6.58
N LYS A 364 4.51 16.79 6.10
CA LYS A 364 4.07 15.38 6.22
C LYS A 364 3.67 14.85 4.84
N PRO A 365 3.73 13.54 4.61
CA PRO A 365 3.25 12.92 3.37
C PRO A 365 1.84 13.36 3.03
N LEU A 366 1.57 13.58 1.74
CA LEU A 366 0.28 14.05 1.25
C LEU A 366 -0.57 12.90 0.71
N VAL A 367 -1.86 13.00 1.01
CA VAL A 367 -2.91 12.09 0.53
C VAL A 367 -3.91 12.89 -0.30
N CYS A 368 -4.40 12.33 -1.40
CA CYS A 368 -5.47 12.94 -2.21
C CYS A 368 -6.56 11.94 -2.59
N VAL A 369 -7.74 12.50 -2.92
CA VAL A 369 -8.94 11.77 -3.35
C VAL A 369 -9.43 12.39 -4.65
N PRO A 370 -9.00 11.91 -5.84
CA PRO A 370 -9.28 12.55 -7.13
C PRO A 370 -10.68 12.24 -7.68
N SER A 371 -11.74 12.34 -6.84
CA SER A 371 -13.11 12.06 -7.27
C SER A 371 -13.65 13.09 -8.25
N THR A 372 -13.29 14.37 -8.09
CA THR A 372 -13.75 15.48 -8.92
C THR A 372 -12.77 15.89 -10.02
N TYR A 373 -11.47 15.67 -9.81
CA TYR A 373 -10.39 15.89 -10.77
C TYR A 373 -9.84 14.55 -11.30
N SER A 374 -10.76 13.67 -11.67
CA SER A 374 -10.48 12.27 -12.05
C SER A 374 -9.66 12.11 -13.33
N SER A 375 -9.49 13.16 -14.13
CA SER A 375 -8.59 13.19 -15.28
C SER A 375 -7.10 13.27 -14.92
N THR A 376 -6.77 13.56 -13.65
CA THR A 376 -5.38 13.72 -13.20
C THR A 376 -4.68 12.36 -13.13
N HIS A 377 -3.63 12.19 -13.92
CA HIS A 377 -2.85 10.96 -13.93
C HIS A 377 -1.94 10.85 -12.69
N GLU A 378 -1.72 9.63 -12.20
CA GLU A 378 -0.87 9.37 -11.02
C GLU A 378 0.54 9.96 -11.13
N ASN A 379 1.14 9.99 -12.32
CA ASN A 379 2.46 10.59 -12.55
C ASN A 379 2.50 12.07 -12.17
N GLU A 380 1.41 12.81 -12.38
CA GLU A 380 1.29 14.21 -11.96
C GLU A 380 1.18 14.31 -10.44
N LEU A 381 0.40 13.43 -9.81
CA LEU A 381 0.31 13.36 -8.35
C LEU A 381 1.68 13.08 -7.73
N ILE A 382 2.43 12.12 -8.27
CA ILE A 382 3.81 11.80 -7.83
C ILE A 382 4.71 13.02 -7.98
N LYS A 383 4.69 13.69 -9.13
CA LYS A 383 5.49 14.90 -9.40
C LYS A 383 5.22 16.02 -8.39
N HIS A 384 3.96 16.15 -7.95
CA HIS A 384 3.56 17.13 -6.94
C HIS A 384 3.73 16.63 -5.50
N GLY A 385 4.23 15.40 -5.29
CA GLY A 385 4.62 14.85 -3.99
C GLY A 385 3.50 14.21 -3.20
N PHE A 386 2.41 13.85 -3.84
CA PHE A 386 1.40 13.00 -3.22
C PHE A 386 1.93 11.59 -3.04
N LYS A 387 1.70 11.04 -1.86
CA LYS A 387 2.21 9.74 -1.46
C LYS A 387 1.14 8.66 -1.48
N ILE A 388 -0.11 9.02 -1.24
CA ILE A 388 -1.27 8.13 -1.30
C ILE A 388 -2.32 8.74 -2.19
N VAL A 389 -2.87 7.94 -3.10
CA VAL A 389 -4.07 8.24 -3.89
C VAL A 389 -5.20 7.29 -3.49
N ILE A 390 -6.37 7.84 -3.15
CA ILE A 390 -7.55 7.08 -2.75
C ILE A 390 -8.63 7.20 -3.83
N TYR A 391 -8.99 6.08 -4.44
CA TYR A 391 -10.14 5.93 -5.33
C TYR A 391 -11.35 5.53 -4.47
N ALA A 392 -12.14 6.54 -4.07
CA ALA A 392 -12.98 6.45 -2.88
C ALA A 392 -14.38 5.85 -3.06
N ASN A 393 -14.88 5.68 -4.31
CA ASN A 393 -16.28 5.27 -4.54
C ASN A 393 -16.54 4.65 -5.93
N GLN A 394 -15.53 4.27 -6.66
CA GLN A 394 -15.68 3.84 -8.05
C GLN A 394 -16.35 2.47 -8.17
N LEU A 395 -16.05 1.52 -7.28
CA LEU A 395 -16.66 0.19 -7.32
C LEU A 395 -18.16 0.26 -7.03
N LEU A 396 -18.57 0.98 -5.97
CA LEU A 396 -19.98 1.18 -5.66
C LEU A 396 -20.73 1.86 -6.83
N ARG A 397 -20.15 2.92 -7.38
CA ARG A 397 -20.77 3.68 -8.48
C ARG A 397 -20.86 2.89 -9.78
N SER A 398 -20.00 1.92 -10.01
CA SER A 398 -20.07 1.02 -11.16
C SER A 398 -21.06 -0.13 -10.94
N ALA A 399 -21.17 -0.65 -9.72
CA ALA A 399 -22.04 -1.75 -9.37
C ALA A 399 -23.53 -1.37 -9.49
N PHE A 400 -23.93 -0.22 -8.96
CA PHE A 400 -25.33 0.20 -8.92
C PHE A 400 -26.00 0.23 -10.30
N PRO A 401 -25.48 0.93 -11.32
CA PRO A 401 -26.12 0.97 -12.64
C PRO A 401 -26.12 -0.40 -13.33
N ALA A 402 -25.12 -1.24 -13.11
CA ALA A 402 -25.08 -2.58 -13.67
C ALA A 402 -26.19 -3.47 -13.07
N MET A 403 -26.34 -3.47 -11.74
CA MET A 403 -27.41 -4.19 -11.06
C MET A 403 -28.81 -3.69 -11.48
N LEU A 404 -28.98 -2.35 -11.54
CA LEU A 404 -30.25 -1.74 -11.96
C LEU A 404 -30.61 -2.14 -13.39
N LYS A 405 -29.65 -2.11 -14.31
CA LYS A 405 -29.85 -2.53 -15.71
C LYS A 405 -30.29 -3.97 -15.81
N THR A 406 -29.68 -4.87 -15.06
CA THR A 406 -30.03 -6.29 -15.02
C THR A 406 -31.43 -6.50 -14.46
N ALA A 407 -31.76 -5.89 -13.32
CA ALA A 407 -33.09 -5.99 -12.71
C ALA A 407 -34.20 -5.45 -13.63
N LYS A 408 -33.97 -4.28 -14.27
CA LYS A 408 -34.89 -3.71 -15.24
C LYS A 408 -35.16 -4.65 -16.42
N LYS A 409 -34.12 -5.26 -16.99
CA LYS A 409 -34.21 -6.16 -18.13
C LYS A 409 -35.04 -7.42 -17.78
N ILE A 410 -34.85 -8.00 -16.59
CA ILE A 410 -35.66 -9.13 -16.13
C ILE A 410 -37.15 -8.77 -16.01
N LEU A 411 -37.45 -7.55 -15.50
CA LEU A 411 -38.83 -7.09 -15.41
C LEU A 411 -39.47 -6.83 -16.78
N GLU A 412 -38.74 -6.34 -17.74
CA GLU A 412 -39.19 -6.09 -19.11
C GLU A 412 -39.49 -7.41 -19.85
N ASP A 413 -38.54 -8.36 -19.79
CA ASP A 413 -38.63 -9.60 -20.54
C ASP A 413 -39.40 -10.73 -19.81
N LYS A 414 -39.75 -10.55 -18.52
CA LYS A 414 -40.36 -11.54 -17.63
C LYS A 414 -39.58 -12.87 -17.50
N ARG A 415 -38.27 -12.80 -17.77
CA ARG A 415 -37.31 -13.90 -17.69
C ARG A 415 -35.88 -13.35 -17.65
N SER A 416 -34.90 -14.19 -17.26
CA SER A 416 -33.50 -13.78 -17.12
C SER A 416 -32.62 -14.05 -18.35
N PHE A 417 -33.12 -14.78 -19.35
CA PHE A 417 -32.33 -15.27 -20.48
C PHE A 417 -31.50 -14.16 -21.18
N GLU A 418 -32.11 -13.00 -21.43
CA GLU A 418 -31.47 -11.88 -22.14
C GLU A 418 -30.36 -11.20 -21.31
N THR A 419 -30.32 -11.45 -20.00
CA THR A 419 -29.28 -10.91 -19.12
C THR A 419 -28.02 -11.76 -19.08
N GLU A 420 -28.12 -13.07 -19.37
CA GLU A 420 -27.03 -14.06 -19.21
C GLU A 420 -25.73 -13.67 -19.92
N LYS A 421 -25.82 -13.07 -21.12
CA LYS A 421 -24.68 -12.62 -21.89
C LYS A 421 -23.81 -11.53 -21.21
N ASN A 422 -24.38 -10.81 -20.23
CA ASN A 422 -23.71 -9.75 -19.49
C ASN A 422 -23.33 -10.18 -18.07
N LEU A 423 -23.67 -11.41 -17.68
CA LEU A 423 -23.35 -11.93 -16.35
C LEU A 423 -22.10 -12.78 -16.37
N ILE A 424 -21.43 -12.81 -15.25
CA ILE A 424 -20.37 -13.79 -15.00
C ILE A 424 -21.02 -15.17 -14.82
N SER A 425 -20.45 -16.22 -15.42
CA SER A 425 -21.01 -17.56 -15.29
C SER A 425 -20.98 -18.04 -13.83
N ILE A 426 -21.99 -18.83 -13.44
CA ILE A 426 -22.11 -19.44 -12.09
C ILE A 426 -20.83 -20.21 -11.74
N LYS A 427 -20.31 -21.03 -12.66
CA LYS A 427 -19.03 -21.75 -12.47
C LYS A 427 -17.87 -20.82 -12.12
N LYS A 428 -17.81 -19.64 -12.74
CA LYS A 428 -16.74 -18.67 -12.51
C LYS A 428 -16.90 -17.96 -11.17
N ILE A 429 -18.15 -17.66 -10.74
CA ILE A 429 -18.44 -17.11 -9.42
C ILE A 429 -18.06 -18.11 -8.32
N LEU A 430 -18.49 -19.38 -8.45
CA LEU A 430 -18.19 -20.42 -7.48
C LEU A 430 -16.67 -20.66 -7.31
N ASN A 431 -15.90 -20.40 -8.35
CA ASN A 431 -14.43 -20.54 -8.33
C ASN A 431 -13.69 -19.26 -7.88
N LEU A 432 -14.39 -18.16 -7.60
CA LEU A 432 -13.75 -16.94 -7.06
C LEU A 432 -13.33 -17.12 -5.59
N ILE A 433 -14.07 -17.97 -4.86
CA ILE A 433 -13.85 -18.23 -3.44
C ILE A 433 -13.31 -19.65 -3.33
N LEU A 434 -12.03 -19.80 -3.09
CA LEU A 434 -11.34 -21.08 -2.93
C LEU A 434 -11.05 -21.38 -1.47
#